data_d215194eb4a1f721d77a72ef122ea0bc
#
_entry.id   d215194eb4a1f721d77a72ef122ea0bc
#
_cell.length_a   1.000
_cell.length_b   1.000
_cell.length_c   1.000
_cell.angle_alpha   90.00
_cell.angle_beta   90.00
_cell.angle_gamma   90.00
#
_symmetry.space_group_name_H-M   'P 1'
#
loop_
_entity.id
_entity.type
_entity.pdbx_description
1 polymer ?
#
loop_
_entity_poly.entity_id
_entity_poly.type
_entity_poly.pdbx_seq_one_letter_code
_entity_poly.pdbx_strand_id
1 'polypeptide(L)'
;MADDMVFDLDPNVIGPKSKKQYDFMHSEADITVFGGAAGAGKSYLGVMDFLKHVQYPKFRGCMVRRTTPQLKGPGGLQEKAEELFKLIDPKVRWRDKEHHFAFSNGAKIYLRHFENPKDTENFQGWEVNHFLVDEGQQFEEMMVEYLTSRMRNPKCPEVKPHMKITCNPDYGSFLRHWLDWWLDPETGIPLPERDGLVRYFLKLDGKMVWGDSREELIEKYGKPHLSADHQNQVKPLSFKFIAANVYDNPVLCNAQPEYVGWLEGLGRVEKERLLYGSWLARAEGTGYFKSQWCNMVTQRDLASIKRVRAWDISGTVESETNRNPDWTAGVLMSRNKLGIFTVENVVRDRRRHGGVFDMILETAKHDGDDVQIIVPCDPGAAGKAYAAQLIRDLADHGFYARMKQTNKSKVTRFAPFAATAEAGSVEIVEADWTKDYLMELERFDGSKNIKDDQVDATSDAFHALSSEQYLPDFTVPVMTQANPFAFYR
;
A
#
# COMPACT_ATOMS: atom_id res chain seq x y z
N MET A 1 -17.27 -18.99 28.23
CA MET A 1 -18.58 -18.33 28.44
C MET A 1 -19.05 -17.48 27.25
N ALA A 2 -18.41 -17.51 26.10
CA ALA A 2 -18.84 -16.71 24.93
C ALA A 2 -19.39 -17.56 23.77
N ASP A 3 -19.36 -18.88 23.86
CA ASP A 3 -19.80 -19.76 22.77
C ASP A 3 -21.31 -20.10 22.81
N ASP A 4 -22.00 -19.70 23.86
CA ASP A 4 -23.47 -19.98 24.04
C ASP A 4 -24.36 -18.74 23.81
N MET A 5 -23.82 -17.69 23.13
CA MET A 5 -24.65 -16.52 22.82
C MET A 5 -25.70 -16.84 21.74
N VAL A 6 -26.94 -16.70 22.07
CA VAL A 6 -28.06 -16.75 21.10
C VAL A 6 -28.32 -15.34 20.58
N PHE A 7 -28.21 -15.16 19.26
CA PHE A 7 -28.48 -13.88 18.60
C PHE A 7 -29.89 -13.85 18.03
N ASP A 8 -30.59 -12.73 18.23
CA ASP A 8 -31.86 -12.51 17.61
C ASP A 8 -31.71 -12.22 16.13
N LEU A 9 -32.21 -13.11 15.28
CA LEU A 9 -32.09 -13.01 13.82
C LEU A 9 -33.20 -12.21 13.16
N ASP A 10 -34.18 -11.68 13.93
CA ASP A 10 -35.21 -10.79 13.38
C ASP A 10 -34.52 -9.54 12.81
N PRO A 11 -34.67 -9.24 11.49
CA PRO A 11 -34.09 -8.06 10.85
C PRO A 11 -34.60 -6.74 11.46
N ASN A 12 -35.75 -6.72 12.11
CA ASN A 12 -36.33 -5.54 12.76
C ASN A 12 -35.72 -5.25 14.14
N VAL A 13 -35.00 -6.21 14.73
CA VAL A 13 -34.33 -6.01 16.02
C VAL A 13 -32.92 -5.45 15.76
N ILE A 14 -32.66 -4.29 16.36
CA ILE A 14 -31.33 -3.66 16.24
C ILE A 14 -30.36 -4.39 17.16
N GLY A 15 -29.29 -4.93 16.59
CA GLY A 15 -28.25 -5.63 17.33
C GLY A 15 -27.33 -6.48 16.45
N PRO A 16 -26.23 -6.98 17.01
CA PRO A 16 -25.35 -7.92 16.32
C PRO A 16 -26.10 -9.25 16.07
N LYS A 17 -25.88 -9.84 14.92
CA LYS A 17 -26.52 -11.08 14.46
C LYS A 17 -25.58 -12.29 14.49
N SER A 18 -24.34 -12.08 14.86
CA SER A 18 -23.33 -13.12 15.02
C SER A 18 -22.28 -12.74 16.06
N LYS A 19 -21.51 -13.72 16.50
CA LYS A 19 -20.42 -13.50 17.45
C LYS A 19 -19.39 -12.47 16.94
N LYS A 20 -18.99 -12.56 15.68
CA LYS A 20 -18.02 -11.61 15.10
C LYS A 20 -18.57 -10.18 15.06
N GLN A 21 -19.86 -10.02 14.74
CA GLN A 21 -20.52 -8.73 14.80
C GLN A 21 -20.56 -8.19 16.24
N TYR A 22 -20.86 -9.07 17.21
CA TYR A 22 -20.82 -8.72 18.63
C TYR A 22 -19.42 -8.31 19.08
N ASP A 23 -18.41 -9.09 18.74
CA ASP A 23 -17.02 -8.83 19.10
C ASP A 23 -16.50 -7.51 18.50
N PHE A 24 -16.94 -7.15 17.29
CA PHE A 24 -16.65 -5.86 16.69
C PHE A 24 -17.27 -4.71 17.49
N MET A 25 -18.56 -4.81 17.78
CA MET A 25 -19.25 -3.76 18.51
C MET A 25 -18.73 -3.59 19.94
N HIS A 26 -18.34 -4.67 20.61
CA HIS A 26 -17.87 -4.65 22.00
C HIS A 26 -16.33 -4.60 22.14
N SER A 27 -15.63 -4.37 21.04
CA SER A 27 -14.17 -4.20 21.11
C SER A 27 -13.79 -2.91 21.83
N GLU A 28 -12.91 -3.03 22.83
CA GLU A 28 -12.32 -1.92 23.61
C GLU A 28 -10.95 -1.46 23.08
N ALA A 29 -10.49 -2.06 21.97
CA ALA A 29 -9.25 -1.65 21.35
C ALA A 29 -9.32 -0.20 20.85
N ASP A 30 -8.19 0.49 20.86
CA ASP A 30 -8.09 1.86 20.37
C ASP A 30 -8.40 1.93 18.86
N ILE A 31 -7.97 0.90 18.12
CA ILE A 31 -8.32 0.71 16.70
C ILE A 31 -8.85 -0.71 16.52
N THR A 32 -10.03 -0.84 15.93
CA THR A 32 -10.61 -2.14 15.57
C THR A 32 -10.89 -2.18 14.09
N VAL A 33 -10.31 -3.14 13.38
CA VAL A 33 -10.58 -3.41 11.97
C VAL A 33 -11.57 -4.57 11.86
N PHE A 34 -12.69 -4.35 11.18
CA PHE A 34 -13.66 -5.36 10.80
C PHE A 34 -13.54 -5.58 9.30
N GLY A 35 -12.74 -6.53 8.92
CA GLY A 35 -12.34 -6.75 7.55
C GLY A 35 -12.61 -8.16 7.08
N GLY A 36 -12.58 -8.34 5.76
CA GLY A 36 -12.79 -9.63 5.13
C GLY A 36 -13.84 -9.56 4.04
N ALA A 37 -14.45 -10.70 3.73
CA ALA A 37 -15.33 -10.88 2.58
C ALA A 37 -16.54 -9.94 2.55
N ALA A 38 -17.19 -9.84 1.39
CA ALA A 38 -18.38 -9.03 1.20
C ALA A 38 -19.58 -9.63 1.98
N GLY A 39 -20.62 -8.81 2.24
CA GLY A 39 -21.88 -9.30 2.80
C GLY A 39 -21.93 -9.43 4.33
N ALA A 40 -20.84 -9.23 5.07
CA ALA A 40 -20.80 -9.37 6.53
C ALA A 40 -21.56 -8.28 7.33
N GLY A 41 -22.20 -7.31 6.67
CA GLY A 41 -22.93 -6.22 7.32
C GLY A 41 -22.06 -5.08 7.88
N LYS A 42 -20.82 -4.98 7.45
CA LYS A 42 -19.78 -4.09 8.00
C LYS A 42 -20.22 -2.63 8.19
N SER A 43 -20.68 -1.98 7.13
CA SER A 43 -21.06 -0.55 7.17
C SER A 43 -22.26 -0.31 8.09
N TYR A 44 -23.24 -1.22 8.10
CA TYR A 44 -24.41 -1.12 8.99
C TYR A 44 -23.99 -1.22 10.46
N LEU A 45 -23.13 -2.19 10.79
CA LEU A 45 -22.58 -2.35 12.14
C LEU A 45 -21.74 -1.14 12.56
N GLY A 46 -20.94 -0.59 11.65
CA GLY A 46 -20.14 0.61 11.91
C GLY A 46 -21.03 1.81 12.29
N VAL A 47 -22.15 2.01 11.59
CA VAL A 47 -23.12 3.06 11.93
C VAL A 47 -23.82 2.75 13.25
N MET A 48 -24.23 1.50 13.45
CA MET A 48 -24.93 1.07 14.67
C MET A 48 -24.06 1.24 15.93
N ASP A 49 -22.75 1.11 15.81
CA ASP A 49 -21.82 1.24 16.94
C ASP A 49 -21.88 2.63 17.61
N PHE A 50 -22.25 3.68 16.87
CA PHE A 50 -22.43 5.02 17.43
C PHE A 50 -23.60 5.10 18.42
N LEU A 51 -24.63 4.25 18.28
CA LEU A 51 -25.82 4.29 19.13
C LEU A 51 -25.48 4.08 20.60
N LYS A 52 -24.44 3.38 20.94
CA LYS A 52 -23.96 3.18 22.31
C LYS A 52 -23.57 4.48 23.02
N HIS A 53 -23.21 5.49 22.26
CA HIS A 53 -22.56 6.70 22.77
C HIS A 53 -23.43 7.96 22.68
N VAL A 54 -24.50 7.94 21.88
CA VAL A 54 -25.35 9.12 21.64
C VAL A 54 -26.11 9.59 22.89
N GLN A 55 -26.16 8.77 23.96
CA GLN A 55 -26.69 9.18 25.24
C GLN A 55 -25.88 10.29 25.92
N TYR A 56 -24.62 10.48 25.58
CA TYR A 56 -23.73 11.47 26.17
C TYR A 56 -23.81 12.80 25.41
N PRO A 57 -24.25 13.91 26.02
CA PRO A 57 -24.51 15.17 25.31
C PRO A 57 -23.26 15.78 24.63
N LYS A 58 -22.08 15.49 25.17
CA LYS A 58 -20.80 15.98 24.65
C LYS A 58 -20.12 15.01 23.69
N PHE A 59 -20.77 13.88 23.38
CA PHE A 59 -20.24 12.93 22.43
C PHE A 59 -20.09 13.53 21.04
N ARG A 60 -18.96 13.25 20.41
CA ARG A 60 -18.63 13.64 19.03
C ARG A 60 -18.15 12.42 18.26
N GLY A 61 -18.93 12.01 17.27
CA GLY A 61 -18.60 10.94 16.36
C GLY A 61 -18.31 11.48 14.96
N CYS A 62 -17.58 10.74 14.17
CA CYS A 62 -17.33 11.07 12.77
C CYS A 62 -17.29 9.80 11.91
N MET A 63 -18.10 9.74 10.87
CA MET A 63 -18.09 8.71 9.83
C MET A 63 -17.39 9.28 8.60
N VAL A 64 -16.44 8.49 8.06
CA VAL A 64 -15.60 8.91 6.93
C VAL A 64 -15.70 7.89 5.80
N ARG A 65 -15.90 8.37 4.58
CA ARG A 65 -15.74 7.61 3.33
C ARG A 65 -14.86 8.36 2.33
N ARG A 66 -14.35 7.67 1.32
CA ARG A 66 -13.46 8.27 0.34
C ARG A 66 -14.10 9.43 -0.42
N THR A 67 -15.34 9.28 -0.90
CA THR A 67 -16.02 10.29 -1.73
C THR A 67 -17.41 10.66 -1.23
N THR A 68 -17.87 11.85 -1.60
CA THR A 68 -19.23 12.31 -1.27
C THR A 68 -20.35 11.44 -1.86
N PRO A 69 -20.28 10.95 -3.13
CA PRO A 69 -21.28 10.02 -3.65
C PRO A 69 -21.39 8.73 -2.83
N GLN A 70 -20.30 8.20 -2.32
CA GLN A 70 -20.33 7.02 -1.45
C GLN A 70 -20.98 7.29 -0.09
N LEU A 71 -20.90 8.52 0.41
CA LEU A 71 -21.56 8.91 1.66
C LEU A 71 -23.06 9.07 1.50
N LYS A 72 -23.50 9.76 0.43
CA LYS A 72 -24.87 10.27 0.24
C LYS A 72 -25.70 9.47 -0.77
N GLY A 73 -25.07 8.58 -1.56
CA GLY A 73 -25.77 7.75 -2.55
C GLY A 73 -26.70 6.72 -1.92
N PRO A 74 -27.56 6.07 -2.74
CA PRO A 74 -28.44 5.01 -2.28
C PRO A 74 -27.67 3.90 -1.56
N GLY A 75 -28.13 3.49 -0.35
CA GLY A 75 -27.41 2.56 0.51
C GLY A 75 -26.15 3.12 1.14
N GLY A 76 -25.91 4.44 1.05
CA GLY A 76 -24.77 5.14 1.66
C GLY A 76 -24.85 5.22 3.19
N LEU A 77 -23.81 5.78 3.80
CA LEU A 77 -23.75 5.91 5.26
C LEU A 77 -24.81 6.88 5.79
N GLN A 78 -25.14 7.93 5.04
CA GLN A 78 -26.13 8.92 5.48
C GLN A 78 -27.53 8.30 5.62
N GLU A 79 -27.97 7.53 4.64
CA GLU A 79 -29.28 6.87 4.64
C GLU A 79 -29.38 5.88 5.81
N LYS A 80 -28.39 4.99 5.97
CA LYS A 80 -28.32 4.04 7.08
C LYS A 80 -28.32 4.73 8.45
N ALA A 81 -27.57 5.84 8.56
CA ALA A 81 -27.50 6.61 9.79
C ALA A 81 -28.84 7.29 10.11
N GLU A 82 -29.51 7.83 9.09
CA GLU A 82 -30.80 8.47 9.28
C GLU A 82 -31.88 7.48 9.78
N GLU A 83 -31.91 6.29 9.20
CA GLU A 83 -32.82 5.22 9.65
C GLU A 83 -32.53 4.83 11.10
N LEU A 84 -31.27 4.45 11.41
CA LEU A 84 -30.90 3.97 12.73
C LEU A 84 -31.03 5.04 13.83
N PHE A 85 -30.61 6.27 13.54
CA PHE A 85 -30.61 7.33 14.55
C PHE A 85 -32.01 7.80 14.89
N LYS A 86 -32.94 7.81 13.93
CA LYS A 86 -34.36 8.13 14.18
C LYS A 86 -35.08 7.11 15.09
N LEU A 87 -34.62 5.86 15.08
CA LEU A 87 -35.17 4.84 15.98
C LEU A 87 -34.86 5.13 17.46
N ILE A 88 -33.68 5.73 17.72
CA ILE A 88 -33.22 6.05 19.08
C ILE A 88 -33.64 7.46 19.49
N ASP A 89 -33.57 8.43 18.59
CA ASP A 89 -34.01 9.81 18.82
C ASP A 89 -34.84 10.30 17.62
N PRO A 90 -36.19 10.22 17.72
CA PRO A 90 -37.07 10.71 16.65
C PRO A 90 -36.91 12.21 16.32
N LYS A 91 -36.28 12.96 17.22
CA LYS A 91 -35.97 14.38 17.04
C LYS A 91 -34.62 14.67 16.43
N VAL A 92 -33.81 13.65 16.14
CA VAL A 92 -32.53 13.83 15.48
C VAL A 92 -32.69 14.58 14.15
N ARG A 93 -31.80 15.51 13.87
CA ARG A 93 -31.85 16.35 12.66
C ARG A 93 -30.54 16.27 11.90
N TRP A 94 -30.63 16.01 10.62
CA TRP A 94 -29.52 16.24 9.70
C TRP A 94 -29.31 17.75 9.50
N ARG A 95 -28.07 18.22 9.64
CA ARG A 95 -27.63 19.59 9.40
C ARG A 95 -26.75 19.62 8.14
N ASP A 96 -27.38 19.92 7.00
CA ASP A 96 -26.73 19.77 5.71
C ASP A 96 -25.54 20.73 5.54
N LYS A 97 -25.62 21.96 6.08
CA LYS A 97 -24.53 22.93 6.00
C LYS A 97 -23.28 22.50 6.77
N GLU A 98 -23.46 21.91 7.94
CA GLU A 98 -22.37 21.47 8.81
C GLU A 98 -22.06 19.97 8.65
N HIS A 99 -22.83 19.26 7.83
CA HIS A 99 -22.71 17.82 7.55
C HIS A 99 -22.66 16.96 8.82
N HIS A 100 -23.65 17.09 9.71
CA HIS A 100 -23.77 16.26 10.89
C HIS A 100 -25.22 15.96 11.30
N PHE A 101 -25.42 14.87 11.99
CA PHE A 101 -26.62 14.57 12.75
C PHE A 101 -26.53 15.25 14.12
N ALA A 102 -27.54 16.04 14.48
CA ALA A 102 -27.68 16.68 15.76
C ALA A 102 -28.76 15.97 16.57
N PHE A 103 -28.38 15.34 17.66
CA PHE A 103 -29.31 14.67 18.61
C PHE A 103 -29.92 15.70 19.54
N SER A 104 -31.12 15.35 20.07
CA SER A 104 -31.88 16.25 20.94
C SER A 104 -31.18 16.62 22.25
N ASN A 105 -30.28 15.76 22.74
CA ASN A 105 -29.47 16.00 23.94
C ASN A 105 -28.17 16.78 23.65
N GLY A 106 -27.81 17.05 22.40
CA GLY A 106 -26.60 17.78 22.02
C GLY A 106 -25.43 16.92 21.52
N ALA A 107 -25.55 15.59 21.51
CA ALA A 107 -24.59 14.72 20.83
C ALA A 107 -24.55 15.00 19.32
N LYS A 108 -23.41 14.82 18.67
CA LYS A 108 -23.26 15.08 17.24
C LYS A 108 -22.45 13.98 16.58
N ILE A 109 -22.90 13.58 15.38
CA ILE A 109 -22.18 12.63 14.51
C ILE A 109 -21.99 13.28 13.15
N TYR A 110 -20.76 13.50 12.78
CA TYR A 110 -20.34 14.14 11.52
C TYR A 110 -20.20 13.10 10.42
N LEU A 111 -20.52 13.49 9.18
CA LEU A 111 -20.19 12.75 7.97
C LEU A 111 -19.20 13.57 7.16
N ARG A 112 -18.10 12.94 6.76
CA ARG A 112 -17.05 13.60 5.97
C ARG A 112 -16.55 12.68 4.88
N HIS A 113 -16.37 13.25 3.68
CA HIS A 113 -15.51 12.61 2.69
C HIS A 113 -14.05 12.96 3.00
N PHE A 114 -13.16 12.09 2.60
CA PHE A 114 -11.72 12.26 2.76
C PHE A 114 -11.06 11.70 1.51
N GLU A 115 -11.06 12.49 0.43
CA GLU A 115 -10.69 12.05 -0.90
C GLU A 115 -9.18 12.13 -1.13
N ASN A 116 -8.55 13.20 -0.64
CA ASN A 116 -7.16 13.49 -0.86
C ASN A 116 -6.42 13.73 0.47
N PRO A 117 -5.09 13.53 0.51
CA PRO A 117 -4.28 13.87 1.68
C PRO A 117 -4.43 15.34 2.15
N LYS A 118 -4.73 16.27 1.25
CA LYS A 118 -5.00 17.70 1.58
C LYS A 118 -6.25 17.88 2.45
N ASP A 119 -7.20 16.97 2.37
CA ASP A 119 -8.43 17.05 3.18
C ASP A 119 -8.17 16.86 4.68
N THR A 120 -6.94 16.51 5.07
CA THR A 120 -6.49 16.53 6.48
C THR A 120 -6.72 17.88 7.13
N GLU A 121 -6.63 18.97 6.39
CA GLU A 121 -6.87 20.33 6.86
C GLU A 121 -8.31 20.48 7.40
N ASN A 122 -9.29 19.79 6.81
CA ASN A 122 -10.68 19.81 7.23
C ASN A 122 -10.91 19.21 8.61
N PHE A 123 -9.95 18.43 9.12
CA PHE A 123 -9.98 17.82 10.44
C PHE A 123 -9.06 18.54 11.44
N GLN A 124 -8.43 19.63 11.05
CA GLN A 124 -7.55 20.37 11.94
C GLN A 124 -8.34 20.93 13.14
N GLY A 125 -7.81 20.72 14.35
CA GLY A 125 -8.47 21.15 15.60
C GLY A 125 -9.65 20.27 16.05
N TRP A 126 -9.99 19.20 15.34
CA TRP A 126 -11.08 18.32 15.75
C TRP A 126 -10.76 17.52 17.01
N GLU A 127 -11.83 17.30 17.78
CA GLU A 127 -11.83 16.46 18.97
C GLU A 127 -12.98 15.47 18.84
N VAL A 128 -12.67 14.18 18.65
CA VAL A 128 -13.64 13.14 18.31
C VAL A 128 -13.44 11.93 19.22
N ASN A 129 -14.53 11.40 19.75
CA ASN A 129 -14.52 10.17 20.55
C ASN A 129 -14.50 8.92 19.67
N HIS A 130 -15.24 8.93 18.57
CA HIS A 130 -15.40 7.74 17.74
C HIS A 130 -15.29 8.08 16.26
N PHE A 131 -14.28 7.53 15.59
CA PHE A 131 -14.18 7.51 14.13
C PHE A 131 -14.65 6.18 13.56
N LEU A 132 -15.50 6.24 12.53
CA LEU A 132 -15.74 5.14 11.61
C LEU A 132 -15.08 5.47 10.30
N VAL A 133 -14.07 4.71 9.90
CA VAL A 133 -13.47 4.75 8.56
C VAL A 133 -14.07 3.59 7.76
N ASP A 134 -15.08 3.89 6.97
CA ASP A 134 -15.77 2.87 6.17
C ASP A 134 -15.10 2.72 4.79
N GLU A 135 -14.95 1.47 4.32
CA GLU A 135 -14.15 1.11 3.14
C GLU A 135 -12.67 1.55 3.29
N GLY A 136 -12.07 1.23 4.43
CA GLY A 136 -10.73 1.65 4.84
C GLY A 136 -9.61 1.31 3.84
N GLN A 137 -9.78 0.27 3.01
CA GLN A 137 -8.84 -0.10 1.97
C GLN A 137 -8.69 0.95 0.86
N GLN A 138 -9.64 1.89 0.74
CA GLN A 138 -9.59 2.95 -0.26
C GLN A 138 -8.74 4.16 0.16
N PHE A 139 -8.29 4.21 1.41
CA PHE A 139 -7.52 5.33 1.95
C PHE A 139 -6.01 5.10 1.84
N GLU A 140 -5.26 6.17 1.93
CA GLU A 140 -3.83 6.13 2.14
C GLU A 140 -3.53 6.04 3.64
N GLU A 141 -2.45 5.36 4.02
CA GLU A 141 -2.06 5.14 5.41
C GLU A 141 -2.01 6.44 6.22
N MET A 142 -1.37 7.47 5.67
CA MET A 142 -1.23 8.76 6.33
C MET A 142 -2.56 9.45 6.66
N MET A 143 -3.63 9.18 5.86
CA MET A 143 -4.94 9.76 6.10
C MET A 143 -5.58 9.17 7.37
N VAL A 144 -5.50 7.84 7.51
CA VAL A 144 -6.02 7.13 8.69
C VAL A 144 -5.18 7.47 9.92
N GLU A 145 -3.88 7.55 9.80
CA GLU A 145 -2.97 7.98 10.87
C GLU A 145 -3.29 9.40 11.34
N TYR A 146 -3.58 10.31 10.42
CA TYR A 146 -3.96 11.66 10.80
C TYR A 146 -5.24 11.68 11.65
N LEU A 147 -6.27 10.89 11.28
CA LEU A 147 -7.48 10.77 12.08
C LEU A 147 -7.20 10.22 13.49
N THR A 148 -6.24 9.30 13.62
CA THR A 148 -5.82 8.77 14.94
C THR A 148 -5.35 9.88 15.85
N SER A 149 -4.66 10.90 15.33
CA SER A 149 -4.23 12.07 16.11
C SER A 149 -5.39 12.96 16.58
N ARG A 150 -6.58 12.81 16.00
CA ARG A 150 -7.81 13.53 16.37
C ARG A 150 -8.69 12.75 17.34
N MET A 151 -8.32 11.51 17.66
CA MET A 151 -9.01 10.67 18.66
C MET A 151 -8.79 11.21 20.06
N ARG A 152 -9.50 12.28 20.41
CA ARG A 152 -9.48 12.92 21.71
C ARG A 152 -10.74 13.74 21.91
N ASN A 153 -11.35 13.68 23.07
CA ASN A 153 -12.42 14.60 23.46
C ASN A 153 -12.49 14.69 25.00
N PRO A 154 -11.76 15.60 25.61
CA PRO A 154 -11.73 15.75 27.06
C PRO A 154 -13.08 16.20 27.65
N LYS A 155 -14.01 16.69 26.81
CA LYS A 155 -15.35 17.12 27.24
C LYS A 155 -16.35 15.97 27.38
N CYS A 156 -15.97 14.75 26.94
CA CYS A 156 -16.77 13.54 27.06
C CYS A 156 -15.85 12.37 27.50
N PRO A 157 -15.42 12.38 28.76
CA PRO A 157 -14.52 11.35 29.30
C PRO A 157 -15.18 9.99 29.46
N GLU A 158 -16.51 9.93 29.41
CA GLU A 158 -17.31 8.69 29.52
C GLU A 158 -17.10 7.77 28.30
N VAL A 159 -16.65 8.32 27.18
CA VAL A 159 -16.39 7.56 25.95
C VAL A 159 -14.89 7.62 25.64
N LYS A 160 -14.21 6.51 25.87
CA LYS A 160 -12.81 6.36 25.45
C LYS A 160 -12.71 6.61 23.94
N PRO A 161 -11.80 7.52 23.49
CA PRO A 161 -11.60 7.73 22.06
C PRO A 161 -11.12 6.46 21.35
N HIS A 162 -11.75 6.12 20.24
CA HIS A 162 -11.44 4.92 19.47
C HIS A 162 -11.79 5.07 17.98
N MET A 163 -11.28 4.14 17.17
CA MET A 163 -11.53 4.07 15.75
C MET A 163 -12.02 2.69 15.36
N LYS A 164 -13.08 2.64 14.55
CA LYS A 164 -13.55 1.45 13.86
C LYS A 164 -13.26 1.60 12.38
N ILE A 165 -12.64 0.60 11.79
CA ILE A 165 -12.35 0.55 10.36
C ILE A 165 -13.08 -0.63 9.77
N THR A 166 -13.92 -0.40 8.77
CA THR A 166 -14.51 -1.47 7.96
C THR A 166 -13.78 -1.55 6.63
N CYS A 167 -13.52 -2.73 6.12
CA CYS A 167 -12.78 -2.89 4.87
C CYS A 167 -13.08 -4.21 4.17
N ASN A 168 -12.79 -4.26 2.88
CA ASN A 168 -12.66 -5.48 2.11
C ASN A 168 -11.18 -5.75 1.84
N PRO A 169 -10.77 -7.02 1.64
CA PRO A 169 -9.41 -7.33 1.27
C PRO A 169 -9.01 -6.62 -0.03
N ASP A 170 -7.85 -6.01 0.01
CA ASP A 170 -7.27 -5.37 -1.16
C ASP A 170 -5.74 -5.48 -1.08
N TYR A 171 -5.14 -6.06 -2.11
CA TYR A 171 -3.70 -6.29 -2.16
C TYR A 171 -2.89 -4.99 -2.10
N GLY A 172 -3.37 -3.92 -2.75
CA GLY A 172 -2.73 -2.60 -2.80
C GLY A 172 -2.94 -1.74 -1.55
N SER A 173 -3.79 -2.19 -0.60
CA SER A 173 -4.09 -1.41 0.59
C SER A 173 -2.98 -1.46 1.63
N PHE A 174 -2.72 -0.31 2.28
CA PHE A 174 -1.83 -0.25 3.45
C PHE A 174 -2.30 -1.16 4.60
N LEU A 175 -3.61 -1.40 4.71
CA LEU A 175 -4.17 -2.29 5.74
C LEU A 175 -3.58 -3.69 5.67
N ARG A 176 -3.20 -4.19 4.49
CA ARG A 176 -2.52 -5.48 4.37
C ARG A 176 -1.28 -5.55 5.26
N HIS A 177 -0.48 -4.47 5.30
CA HIS A 177 0.73 -4.42 6.12
C HIS A 177 0.42 -4.30 7.62
N TRP A 178 -0.64 -3.58 7.97
CA TRP A 178 -1.07 -3.50 9.37
C TRP A 178 -1.62 -4.83 9.88
N LEU A 179 -2.17 -5.65 8.97
CA LEU A 179 -2.80 -6.93 9.28
C LEU A 179 -1.87 -8.14 9.09
N ASP A 180 -0.66 -7.96 8.60
CA ASP A 180 0.30 -9.04 8.26
C ASP A 180 0.35 -10.16 9.31
N TRP A 181 0.41 -9.80 10.59
CA TRP A 181 0.47 -10.79 11.68
C TRP A 181 -0.79 -11.66 11.78
N TRP A 182 -1.95 -11.15 11.41
CA TRP A 182 -3.22 -11.89 11.45
C TRP A 182 -3.46 -12.73 10.19
N LEU A 183 -2.63 -12.58 9.17
CA LEU A 183 -2.81 -13.21 7.87
C LEU A 183 -1.82 -14.36 7.69
N ASP A 184 -2.27 -15.40 6.99
CA ASP A 184 -1.38 -16.42 6.47
C ASP A 184 -0.46 -15.81 5.40
N PRO A 185 0.86 -15.96 5.52
CA PRO A 185 1.83 -15.31 4.63
C PRO A 185 1.78 -15.81 3.18
N GLU A 186 1.28 -17.02 2.93
CA GLU A 186 1.22 -17.60 1.58
C GLU A 186 -0.11 -17.30 0.89
N THR A 187 -1.21 -17.38 1.62
CA THR A 187 -2.56 -17.25 1.05
C THR A 187 -3.19 -15.89 1.29
N GLY A 188 -2.70 -15.12 2.27
CA GLY A 188 -3.31 -13.87 2.72
C GLY A 188 -4.67 -14.03 3.39
N ILE A 189 -5.07 -15.26 3.70
CA ILE A 189 -6.32 -15.56 4.41
C ILE A 189 -6.10 -15.32 5.90
N PRO A 190 -7.09 -14.74 6.62
CA PRO A 190 -6.99 -14.56 8.06
C PRO A 190 -6.80 -15.88 8.80
N LEU A 191 -5.82 -15.92 9.70
CA LEU A 191 -5.52 -17.07 10.55
C LEU A 191 -6.57 -17.19 11.67
N PRO A 192 -7.32 -18.29 11.77
CA PRO A 192 -8.40 -18.44 12.77
C PRO A 192 -7.91 -18.26 14.21
N GLU A 193 -6.70 -18.76 14.52
CA GLU A 193 -6.11 -18.69 15.86
C GLU A 193 -5.67 -17.27 16.25
N ARG A 194 -5.58 -16.35 15.31
CA ARG A 194 -5.21 -14.95 15.55
C ARG A 194 -6.39 -13.99 15.38
N ASP A 195 -7.51 -14.48 14.84
CA ASP A 195 -8.73 -13.69 14.64
C ASP A 195 -9.24 -13.15 15.99
N GLY A 196 -9.47 -11.84 16.06
CA GLY A 196 -9.95 -11.18 17.27
C GLY A 196 -8.91 -11.01 18.39
N LEU A 197 -7.67 -11.46 18.24
CA LEU A 197 -6.61 -11.16 19.20
C LEU A 197 -6.18 -9.70 19.12
N VAL A 198 -5.79 -9.14 20.28
CA VAL A 198 -5.32 -7.76 20.39
C VAL A 198 -3.80 -7.74 20.35
N ARG A 199 -3.24 -6.84 19.53
CA ARG A 199 -1.84 -6.46 19.58
C ARG A 199 -1.70 -4.98 19.90
N TYR A 200 -0.48 -4.57 20.21
CA TYR A 200 -0.17 -3.18 20.56
C TYR A 200 0.87 -2.64 19.60
N PHE A 201 0.82 -1.35 19.33
CA PHE A 201 1.80 -0.70 18.48
C PHE A 201 2.18 0.69 18.97
N LEU A 202 3.38 1.10 18.55
CA LEU A 202 3.89 2.46 18.65
C LEU A 202 4.28 2.94 17.25
N LYS A 203 4.20 4.24 17.03
CA LYS A 203 4.82 4.87 15.87
C LYS A 203 6.12 5.54 16.28
N LEU A 204 7.25 5.03 15.78
CA LEU A 204 8.59 5.55 16.01
C LEU A 204 9.22 5.91 14.66
N ASP A 205 9.65 7.15 14.50
CA ASP A 205 10.28 7.64 13.26
C ASP A 205 9.52 7.29 11.98
N GLY A 206 8.19 7.42 12.04
CA GLY A 206 7.31 7.12 10.92
C GLY A 206 6.98 5.64 10.71
N LYS A 207 7.59 4.70 11.46
CA LYS A 207 7.37 3.27 11.34
C LYS A 207 6.51 2.74 12.49
N MET A 208 5.61 1.81 12.19
CA MET A 208 4.87 1.09 13.21
C MET A 208 5.73 -0.04 13.79
N VAL A 209 5.83 -0.05 15.12
CA VAL A 209 6.51 -1.10 15.88
C VAL A 209 5.47 -1.83 16.71
N TRP A 210 5.41 -3.15 16.56
CA TRP A 210 4.40 -3.99 17.16
C TRP A 210 4.93 -4.76 18.38
N GLY A 211 4.05 -5.02 19.35
CA GLY A 211 4.28 -5.86 20.52
C GLY A 211 3.01 -6.59 20.94
N ASP A 212 3.17 -7.61 21.77
CA ASP A 212 2.05 -8.42 22.24
C ASP A 212 1.42 -7.84 23.52
N SER A 213 2.12 -6.90 24.20
CA SER A 213 1.58 -6.15 25.32
C SER A 213 2.01 -4.68 25.31
N ARG A 214 1.31 -3.84 26.10
CA ARG A 214 1.71 -2.44 26.32
C ARG A 214 3.02 -2.36 27.09
N GLU A 215 3.15 -3.23 28.06
CA GLU A 215 4.30 -3.32 28.98
C GLU A 215 5.58 -3.64 28.20
N GLU A 216 5.55 -4.59 27.28
CA GLU A 216 6.65 -4.92 26.38
C GLU A 216 7.16 -3.71 25.61
N LEU A 217 6.25 -2.96 24.98
CA LEU A 217 6.61 -1.78 24.21
C LEU A 217 7.11 -0.62 25.08
N ILE A 218 6.57 -0.46 26.29
CA ILE A 218 7.01 0.55 27.24
C ILE A 218 8.40 0.18 27.76
N GLU A 219 8.66 -1.07 28.08
CA GLU A 219 9.96 -1.54 28.53
C GLU A 219 11.03 -1.33 27.46
N LYS A 220 10.72 -1.68 26.22
CA LYS A 220 11.66 -1.62 25.09
C LYS A 220 11.94 -0.20 24.58
N TYR A 221 10.92 0.65 24.54
CA TYR A 221 10.98 1.98 23.92
C TYR A 221 10.68 3.13 24.85
N GLY A 222 10.33 2.86 26.12
CA GLY A 222 10.09 3.86 27.14
C GLY A 222 11.37 4.67 27.42
N LYS A 223 11.17 5.85 28.01
CA LYS A 223 12.27 6.75 28.42
C LYS A 223 12.44 6.72 29.93
N PRO A 224 13.27 5.80 30.48
CA PRO A 224 13.37 5.57 31.94
C PRO A 224 13.93 6.75 32.72
N HIS A 225 14.54 7.74 32.06
CA HIS A 225 15.06 8.96 32.66
C HIS A 225 14.01 10.04 32.96
N LEU A 226 12.76 9.79 32.55
CA LEU A 226 11.67 10.71 32.82
C LEU A 226 11.00 10.36 34.16
N SER A 227 10.58 11.41 34.92
CA SER A 227 9.92 11.21 36.21
C SER A 227 8.66 10.34 36.10
N ALA A 228 8.21 9.77 37.22
CA ALA A 228 7.05 8.92 37.31
C ALA A 228 5.78 9.53 36.66
N ASP A 229 5.62 10.85 36.75
CA ASP A 229 4.51 11.60 36.16
C ASP A 229 4.64 11.73 34.66
N HIS A 230 5.82 11.51 34.08
CA HIS A 230 6.12 11.53 32.64
C HIS A 230 6.51 10.13 32.12
N GLN A 231 6.35 9.10 32.93
CA GLN A 231 6.77 7.73 32.63
C GLN A 231 6.25 7.18 31.29
N ASN A 232 5.17 7.72 30.81
CA ASN A 232 4.50 7.20 29.63
C ASN A 232 4.50 8.19 28.49
N GLN A 233 5.64 8.74 28.13
CA GLN A 233 5.77 9.46 26.85
C GLN A 233 5.57 8.54 25.65
N VAL A 234 5.73 7.22 25.86
CA VAL A 234 5.41 6.18 24.93
C VAL A 234 4.05 5.59 25.33
N LYS A 235 3.02 5.80 24.51
CA LYS A 235 1.67 5.28 24.76
C LYS A 235 1.27 4.32 23.66
N PRO A 236 1.54 3.02 23.83
CA PRO A 236 1.13 2.02 22.85
C PRO A 236 -0.39 2.02 22.69
N LEU A 237 -0.85 2.04 21.43
CA LEU A 237 -2.26 1.87 21.08
C LEU A 237 -2.56 0.38 20.89
N SER A 238 -3.73 -0.03 21.31
CA SER A 238 -4.25 -1.38 21.08
C SER A 238 -4.92 -1.48 19.72
N PHE A 239 -4.67 -2.56 19.02
CA PHE A 239 -5.20 -2.85 17.70
C PHE A 239 -5.82 -4.26 17.68
N LYS A 240 -7.00 -4.38 17.10
CA LYS A 240 -7.71 -5.64 16.96
C LYS A 240 -8.19 -5.81 15.53
N PHE A 241 -7.97 -6.97 14.95
CA PHE A 241 -8.54 -7.36 13.67
C PHE A 241 -9.56 -8.47 13.87
N ILE A 242 -10.72 -8.34 13.25
CA ILE A 242 -11.78 -9.33 13.23
C ILE A 242 -12.10 -9.61 11.77
N ALA A 243 -11.82 -10.82 11.34
CA ALA A 243 -12.11 -11.30 10.00
C ALA A 243 -13.54 -11.80 9.89
N ALA A 244 -14.32 -11.23 8.98
CA ALA A 244 -15.69 -11.60 8.75
C ALA A 244 -15.97 -11.91 7.28
N ASN A 245 -16.91 -12.80 7.03
CA ASN A 245 -17.38 -13.18 5.71
C ASN A 245 -18.91 -13.13 5.63
N VAL A 246 -19.47 -13.50 4.48
CA VAL A 246 -20.92 -13.46 4.26
C VAL A 246 -21.68 -14.37 5.23
N TYR A 247 -21.10 -15.50 5.64
CA TYR A 247 -21.73 -16.45 6.56
C TYR A 247 -21.82 -15.92 8.00
N ASP A 248 -21.04 -14.90 8.34
CA ASP A 248 -21.14 -14.17 9.60
C ASP A 248 -22.34 -13.18 9.63
N ASN A 249 -23.14 -13.15 8.56
CA ASN A 249 -24.38 -12.38 8.45
C ASN A 249 -25.57 -13.30 8.12
N PRO A 250 -26.07 -14.06 9.09
CA PRO A 250 -27.15 -15.03 8.87
C PRO A 250 -28.44 -14.38 8.37
N VAL A 251 -28.68 -13.11 8.70
CA VAL A 251 -29.84 -12.37 8.18
C VAL A 251 -29.79 -12.21 6.68
N LEU A 252 -28.65 -11.83 6.13
CA LEU A 252 -28.44 -11.72 4.68
C LEU A 252 -28.51 -13.09 4.01
N CYS A 253 -27.85 -14.10 4.57
CA CYS A 253 -27.87 -15.45 4.02
C CYS A 253 -29.29 -16.03 3.93
N ASN A 254 -30.12 -15.76 4.94
CA ASN A 254 -31.50 -16.23 4.97
C ASN A 254 -32.42 -15.41 4.05
N ALA A 255 -32.23 -14.08 3.98
CA ALA A 255 -33.06 -13.20 3.17
C ALA A 255 -32.75 -13.23 1.68
N GLN A 256 -31.48 -13.46 1.33
CA GLN A 256 -30.95 -13.41 -0.04
C GLN A 256 -29.94 -14.54 -0.31
N PRO A 257 -30.36 -15.81 -0.31
CA PRO A 257 -29.46 -16.95 -0.57
C PRO A 257 -28.82 -16.87 -1.98
N GLU A 258 -29.49 -16.21 -2.94
CA GLU A 258 -28.97 -15.99 -4.29
C GLU A 258 -27.71 -15.12 -4.29
N TYR A 259 -27.57 -14.20 -3.31
CA TYR A 259 -26.37 -13.39 -3.17
C TYR A 259 -25.14 -14.25 -2.80
N VAL A 260 -25.32 -15.23 -1.95
CA VAL A 260 -24.26 -16.21 -1.59
C VAL A 260 -23.89 -17.03 -2.83
N GLY A 261 -24.91 -17.54 -3.54
CA GLY A 261 -24.68 -18.27 -4.80
C GLY A 261 -23.96 -17.42 -5.86
N TRP A 262 -24.26 -16.12 -5.93
CA TRP A 262 -23.53 -15.19 -6.80
C TRP A 262 -22.06 -15.05 -6.40
N LEU A 263 -21.75 -14.90 -5.09
CA LEU A 263 -20.37 -14.86 -4.59
C LEU A 263 -19.61 -16.17 -4.89
N GLU A 264 -20.28 -17.30 -4.76
CA GLU A 264 -19.71 -18.61 -5.10
C GLU A 264 -19.45 -18.79 -6.59
N GLY A 265 -20.24 -18.12 -7.44
CA GLY A 265 -20.08 -18.10 -8.90
C GLY A 265 -19.04 -17.14 -9.44
N LEU A 266 -18.43 -16.30 -8.59
CA LEU A 266 -17.39 -15.36 -9.02
C LEU A 266 -16.16 -16.06 -9.59
N GLY A 267 -15.43 -15.37 -10.45
CA GLY A 267 -14.11 -15.81 -10.89
C GLY A 267 -13.17 -16.07 -9.71
N ARG A 268 -12.18 -16.96 -9.89
CA ARG A 268 -11.30 -17.45 -8.82
C ARG A 268 -10.78 -16.34 -7.90
N VAL A 269 -10.23 -15.28 -8.46
CA VAL A 269 -9.61 -14.18 -7.69
C VAL A 269 -10.63 -13.37 -6.90
N GLU A 270 -11.76 -13.03 -7.51
CA GLU A 270 -12.81 -12.30 -6.81
C GLU A 270 -13.43 -13.16 -5.71
N LYS A 271 -13.55 -14.46 -5.95
CA LYS A 271 -13.99 -15.42 -4.95
C LYS A 271 -13.01 -15.51 -3.79
N GLU A 272 -11.69 -15.62 -4.05
CA GLU A 272 -10.65 -15.59 -3.03
C GLU A 272 -10.73 -14.31 -2.19
N ARG A 273 -10.92 -13.17 -2.83
CA ARG A 273 -11.02 -11.87 -2.17
C ARG A 273 -12.34 -11.68 -1.41
N LEU A 274 -13.47 -11.85 -2.10
CA LEU A 274 -14.80 -11.44 -1.60
C LEU A 274 -15.52 -12.53 -0.82
N LEU A 275 -15.16 -13.81 -0.99
CA LEU A 275 -15.75 -14.92 -0.25
C LEU A 275 -14.80 -15.46 0.82
N TYR A 276 -13.53 -15.69 0.49
CA TYR A 276 -12.56 -16.26 1.43
C TYR A 276 -11.76 -15.23 2.21
N GLY A 277 -11.82 -13.97 1.80
CA GLY A 277 -11.18 -12.88 2.53
C GLY A 277 -9.66 -12.78 2.36
N SER A 278 -9.10 -13.33 1.25
CA SER A 278 -7.68 -13.27 0.97
C SER A 278 -7.21 -11.85 0.64
N TRP A 279 -6.20 -11.38 1.35
CA TRP A 279 -5.52 -10.09 1.14
C TRP A 279 -4.41 -10.17 0.09
N LEU A 280 -4.08 -11.38 -0.37
CA LEU A 280 -3.13 -11.62 -1.45
C LEU A 280 -3.80 -11.94 -2.79
N ALA A 281 -5.14 -12.08 -2.82
CA ALA A 281 -5.89 -12.37 -4.04
C ALA A 281 -5.66 -11.29 -5.09
N ARG A 282 -5.17 -11.70 -6.25
CA ARG A 282 -4.93 -10.87 -7.43
C ARG A 282 -5.55 -11.50 -8.66
N ALA A 283 -6.01 -10.69 -9.61
CA ALA A 283 -6.33 -11.18 -10.94
C ALA A 283 -5.06 -11.76 -11.58
N GLU A 284 -5.13 -13.01 -12.04
CA GLU A 284 -4.08 -13.55 -12.89
C GLU A 284 -3.93 -12.62 -14.10
N GLY A 285 -2.74 -12.02 -14.24
CA GLY A 285 -2.45 -11.06 -15.31
C GLY A 285 -2.50 -9.58 -14.92
N THR A 286 -2.87 -9.20 -13.68
CA THR A 286 -2.73 -7.80 -13.19
C THR A 286 -1.43 -7.58 -12.42
N GLY A 287 -0.77 -8.62 -11.93
CA GLY A 287 0.62 -8.55 -11.50
C GLY A 287 1.50 -8.92 -12.69
N TYR A 288 2.11 -7.94 -13.33
CA TYR A 288 3.04 -8.18 -14.43
C TYR A 288 4.30 -8.91 -13.98
N PHE A 289 4.52 -9.03 -12.69
CA PHE A 289 5.74 -9.59 -12.10
C PHE A 289 5.44 -10.31 -10.78
N LYS A 290 6.21 -11.39 -10.53
CA LYS A 290 6.21 -12.11 -9.25
C LYS A 290 7.66 -12.27 -8.79
N SER A 291 7.96 -11.94 -7.53
CA SER A 291 9.31 -12.06 -6.94
C SER A 291 9.87 -13.48 -7.03
N GLN A 292 9.01 -14.49 -6.90
CA GLN A 292 9.38 -15.91 -7.02
C GLN A 292 9.90 -16.33 -8.41
N TRP A 293 9.76 -15.49 -9.44
CA TRP A 293 10.34 -15.73 -10.76
C TRP A 293 11.82 -15.42 -10.83
N CYS A 294 12.35 -14.69 -9.84
CA CYS A 294 13.74 -14.30 -9.79
C CYS A 294 14.54 -15.18 -8.83
N ASN A 295 15.78 -15.47 -9.21
CA ASN A 295 16.71 -16.14 -8.31
C ASN A 295 17.43 -15.11 -7.44
N MET A 296 17.43 -15.33 -6.13
CA MET A 296 18.18 -14.49 -5.19
C MET A 296 19.63 -14.94 -5.17
N VAL A 297 20.56 -13.99 -5.35
CA VAL A 297 22.00 -14.25 -5.38
C VAL A 297 22.73 -13.31 -4.41
N THR A 298 23.86 -13.75 -3.87
CA THR A 298 24.66 -12.91 -2.96
C THR A 298 25.53 -11.88 -3.69
N GLN A 299 25.84 -12.13 -4.96
CA GLN A 299 26.64 -11.24 -5.81
C GLN A 299 26.33 -11.52 -7.29
N ARG A 300 26.64 -10.54 -8.15
CA ARG A 300 26.51 -10.73 -9.60
C ARG A 300 27.51 -11.74 -10.14
N ASP A 301 27.21 -12.30 -11.31
CA ASP A 301 28.19 -13.04 -12.10
C ASP A 301 29.32 -12.09 -12.57
N LEU A 302 30.56 -12.38 -12.18
CA LEU A 302 31.73 -11.60 -12.56
C LEU A 302 32.04 -11.67 -14.06
N ALA A 303 31.51 -12.66 -14.78
CA ALA A 303 31.58 -12.79 -16.23
C ALA A 303 30.53 -11.95 -16.98
N SER A 304 29.85 -11.01 -16.31
CA SER A 304 28.90 -10.07 -16.93
C SER A 304 29.61 -9.24 -17.99
N ILE A 305 29.02 -9.19 -19.20
CA ILE A 305 29.65 -8.54 -20.36
C ILE A 305 29.36 -7.04 -20.36
N LYS A 306 28.17 -6.66 -19.83
CA LYS A 306 27.69 -5.28 -19.89
C LYS A 306 26.93 -4.94 -18.62
N ARG A 307 27.11 -3.70 -18.16
CA ARG A 307 26.48 -3.13 -16.98
C ARG A 307 25.83 -1.79 -17.34
N VAL A 308 24.62 -1.58 -16.87
CA VAL A 308 23.85 -0.36 -17.14
C VAL A 308 23.20 0.12 -15.85
N ARG A 309 23.34 1.42 -15.55
CA ARG A 309 22.56 2.13 -14.55
C ARG A 309 21.52 2.99 -15.24
N ALA A 310 20.25 2.61 -15.17
CA ALA A 310 19.17 3.45 -15.68
C ALA A 310 18.46 4.19 -14.55
N TRP A 311 18.06 5.40 -14.86
CA TRP A 311 17.43 6.29 -13.91
C TRP A 311 15.99 6.63 -14.33
N ASP A 312 15.11 6.70 -13.35
CA ASP A 312 13.87 7.48 -13.39
C ASP A 312 14.06 8.71 -12.49
N ILE A 313 13.80 9.90 -13.01
CA ILE A 313 14.21 11.15 -12.37
C ILE A 313 13.00 11.97 -11.97
N SER A 314 12.87 12.18 -10.67
CA SER A 314 11.93 13.15 -10.09
C SER A 314 12.70 14.20 -9.29
N GLY A 315 12.50 15.48 -9.65
CA GLY A 315 13.12 16.61 -8.94
C GLY A 315 12.25 17.15 -7.80
N THR A 316 11.36 16.32 -7.26
CA THR A 316 10.38 16.72 -6.25
C THR A 316 10.77 16.21 -4.87
N VAL A 317 10.60 17.06 -3.86
CA VAL A 317 10.79 16.71 -2.46
C VAL A 317 9.45 16.78 -1.72
N GLU A 318 9.42 16.15 -0.57
CA GLU A 318 8.27 16.22 0.31
C GLU A 318 7.94 17.67 0.68
N SER A 319 6.66 18.03 0.59
CA SER A 319 6.14 19.37 0.89
C SER A 319 4.78 19.23 1.56
N GLU A 320 4.28 20.32 2.14
CA GLU A 320 2.94 20.36 2.75
C GLU A 320 1.82 19.97 1.77
N THR A 321 2.02 20.25 0.49
CA THR A 321 1.04 19.97 -0.57
C THR A 321 1.29 18.66 -1.32
N ASN A 322 2.47 18.07 -1.19
CA ASN A 322 2.83 16.77 -1.77
C ASN A 322 3.72 15.98 -0.79
N ARG A 323 3.08 15.24 0.10
CA ARG A 323 3.78 14.45 1.13
C ARG A 323 4.32 13.11 0.64
N ASN A 324 3.95 12.70 -0.56
CA ASN A 324 4.46 11.48 -1.17
C ASN A 324 4.87 11.73 -2.63
N PRO A 325 5.88 12.58 -2.89
CA PRO A 325 6.39 12.82 -4.23
C PRO A 325 7.01 11.58 -4.83
N ASP A 326 7.22 11.58 -6.15
CA ASP A 326 7.91 10.50 -6.84
C ASP A 326 9.38 10.47 -6.43
N TRP A 327 9.96 9.27 -6.46
CA TRP A 327 11.37 9.05 -6.18
C TRP A 327 12.22 9.34 -7.42
N THR A 328 13.43 9.82 -7.20
CA THR A 328 14.49 9.56 -8.16
C THR A 328 15.02 8.16 -7.87
N ALA A 329 14.87 7.25 -8.82
CA ALA A 329 15.26 5.86 -8.67
C ALA A 329 16.30 5.46 -9.73
N GLY A 330 17.34 4.74 -9.31
CA GLY A 330 18.38 4.24 -10.19
C GLY A 330 18.57 2.74 -10.03
N VAL A 331 18.47 1.97 -11.13
CA VAL A 331 18.62 0.51 -11.15
C VAL A 331 19.88 0.13 -11.91
N LEU A 332 20.83 -0.52 -11.23
CA LEU A 332 22.01 -1.13 -11.84
C LEU A 332 21.69 -2.57 -12.24
N MET A 333 21.83 -2.86 -13.50
CA MET A 333 21.59 -4.19 -14.06
C MET A 333 22.75 -4.62 -14.94
N SER A 334 23.09 -5.89 -14.89
CA SER A 334 24.06 -6.51 -15.81
C SER A 334 23.45 -7.65 -16.61
N ARG A 335 24.13 -8.05 -17.67
CA ARG A 335 23.80 -9.21 -18.47
C ARG A 335 25.05 -10.04 -18.72
N ASN A 336 24.96 -11.35 -18.48
CA ASN A 336 26.06 -12.28 -18.74
C ASN A 336 25.97 -12.92 -20.14
N LYS A 337 26.98 -13.73 -20.50
CA LYS A 337 27.06 -14.43 -21.80
C LYS A 337 25.94 -15.44 -22.03
N LEU A 338 25.34 -15.95 -20.97
CA LEU A 338 24.23 -16.90 -21.03
C LEU A 338 22.86 -16.22 -21.21
N GLY A 339 22.84 -14.87 -21.20
CA GLY A 339 21.60 -14.10 -21.32
C GLY A 339 20.87 -13.90 -20.00
N ILE A 340 21.48 -14.23 -18.87
CA ILE A 340 20.94 -13.97 -17.53
C ILE A 340 21.13 -12.48 -17.20
N PHE A 341 20.07 -11.86 -16.71
CA PHE A 341 20.06 -10.47 -16.24
C PHE A 341 20.15 -10.46 -14.72
N THR A 342 21.08 -9.70 -14.16
CA THR A 342 21.23 -9.56 -12.71
C THR A 342 20.98 -8.12 -12.30
N VAL A 343 20.00 -7.88 -11.43
CA VAL A 343 19.82 -6.58 -10.74
C VAL A 343 20.84 -6.54 -9.61
N GLU A 344 21.86 -5.70 -9.76
CA GLU A 344 23.01 -5.64 -8.85
C GLU A 344 22.78 -4.70 -7.67
N ASN A 345 22.13 -3.58 -7.95
CA ASN A 345 21.90 -2.54 -6.95
C ASN A 345 20.74 -1.63 -7.33
N VAL A 346 20.03 -1.15 -6.33
CA VAL A 346 18.99 -0.14 -6.49
C VAL A 346 19.21 0.98 -5.48
N VAL A 347 19.19 2.21 -5.98
CA VAL A 347 19.22 3.42 -5.16
C VAL A 347 17.95 4.24 -5.41
N ARG A 348 17.40 4.84 -4.37
CA ARG A 348 16.29 5.79 -4.51
C ARG A 348 16.36 6.86 -3.43
N ASP A 349 16.07 8.09 -3.81
CA ASP A 349 16.02 9.22 -2.88
C ASP A 349 15.07 10.30 -3.41
N ARG A 350 14.67 11.22 -2.54
CA ARG A 350 13.84 12.38 -2.86
C ARG A 350 14.66 13.63 -2.71
N ARG A 351 15.18 14.15 -3.81
CA ARG A 351 16.03 15.34 -3.84
C ARG A 351 15.44 16.42 -4.75
N ARG A 352 15.72 17.68 -4.42
CA ARG A 352 15.47 18.78 -5.35
C ARG A 352 16.37 18.66 -6.59
N HIS A 353 15.98 19.25 -7.70
CA HIS A 353 16.72 19.16 -8.97
C HIS A 353 18.24 19.31 -8.85
N GLY A 354 18.74 20.24 -8.02
CA GLY A 354 20.18 20.40 -7.80
C GLY A 354 20.84 19.19 -7.13
N GLY A 355 20.17 18.57 -6.18
CA GLY A 355 20.69 17.38 -5.48
C GLY A 355 20.55 16.07 -6.26
N VAL A 356 19.74 16.05 -7.32
CA VAL A 356 19.60 14.86 -8.19
C VAL A 356 20.89 14.59 -8.95
N PHE A 357 21.54 15.63 -9.49
CA PHE A 357 22.83 15.48 -10.16
C PHE A 357 23.89 14.90 -9.22
N ASP A 358 23.99 15.43 -8.01
CA ASP A 358 24.96 14.94 -7.02
C ASP A 358 24.73 13.45 -6.70
N MET A 359 23.45 13.04 -6.53
CA MET A 359 23.10 11.63 -6.31
C MET A 359 23.54 10.75 -7.48
N ILE A 360 23.28 11.16 -8.70
CA ILE A 360 23.65 10.40 -9.90
C ILE A 360 25.19 10.29 -10.02
N LEU A 361 25.89 11.39 -9.77
CA LEU A 361 27.36 11.44 -9.84
C LEU A 361 28.01 10.60 -8.73
N GLU A 362 27.52 10.68 -7.50
CA GLU A 362 27.99 9.83 -6.39
C GLU A 362 27.78 8.35 -6.68
N THR A 363 26.61 8.01 -7.23
CA THR A 363 26.29 6.63 -7.62
C THR A 363 27.20 6.16 -8.77
N ALA A 364 27.44 7.00 -9.78
CA ALA A 364 28.32 6.67 -10.90
C ALA A 364 29.76 6.40 -10.45
N LYS A 365 30.28 7.20 -9.51
CA LYS A 365 31.63 6.96 -8.90
C LYS A 365 31.69 5.62 -8.16
N HIS A 366 30.58 5.22 -7.54
CA HIS A 366 30.51 3.92 -6.82
C HIS A 366 30.41 2.75 -7.80
N ASP A 367 29.63 2.90 -8.88
CA ASP A 367 29.39 1.84 -9.87
C ASP A 367 30.62 1.52 -10.73
N GLY A 368 31.46 2.53 -10.99
CA GLY A 368 32.69 2.42 -11.81
C GLY A 368 32.50 2.84 -13.27
N ASP A 369 33.62 3.01 -13.96
CA ASP A 369 33.73 3.58 -15.32
C ASP A 369 33.17 2.63 -16.41
N ASP A 370 33.04 1.36 -16.12
CA ASP A 370 32.50 0.32 -17.02
C ASP A 370 30.97 0.31 -17.09
N VAL A 371 30.29 1.13 -16.26
CA VAL A 371 28.84 1.21 -16.23
C VAL A 371 28.32 2.31 -17.15
N GLN A 372 27.48 1.94 -18.11
CA GLN A 372 26.78 2.89 -18.95
C GLN A 372 25.57 3.50 -18.20
N ILE A 373 25.49 4.82 -18.17
CA ILE A 373 24.38 5.53 -17.54
C ILE A 373 23.29 5.82 -18.58
N ILE A 374 22.03 5.51 -18.24
CA ILE A 374 20.84 5.81 -19.04
C ILE A 374 20.03 6.87 -18.32
N VAL A 375 19.81 7.99 -19.00
CA VAL A 375 19.04 9.13 -18.49
C VAL A 375 17.70 9.19 -19.21
N PRO A 376 16.56 9.31 -18.50
CA PRO A 376 15.26 9.46 -19.12
C PRO A 376 15.17 10.80 -19.86
N CYS A 377 14.37 10.82 -20.91
CA CYS A 377 14.12 12.03 -21.70
C CYS A 377 12.61 12.22 -21.81
N ASP A 378 12.06 13.13 -21.04
CA ASP A 378 10.65 13.49 -21.10
C ASP A 378 10.26 14.07 -22.44
N PRO A 379 9.02 13.84 -22.91
CA PRO A 379 8.52 14.46 -24.12
C PRO A 379 8.52 15.99 -24.02
N GLY A 380 9.13 16.65 -25.02
CA GLY A 380 9.15 18.10 -25.10
C GLY A 380 10.55 18.71 -25.05
N ALA A 381 10.65 20.00 -25.36
CA ALA A 381 11.91 20.71 -25.47
C ALA A 381 12.66 20.84 -24.13
N ALA A 382 11.92 21.07 -23.05
CA ALA A 382 12.49 21.21 -21.71
C ALA A 382 13.12 19.89 -21.20
N GLY A 383 12.42 18.75 -21.36
CA GLY A 383 12.94 17.44 -20.97
C GLY A 383 14.19 17.06 -21.77
N LYS A 384 14.19 17.33 -23.08
CA LYS A 384 15.38 17.11 -23.92
C LYS A 384 16.56 17.97 -23.50
N ALA A 385 16.33 19.24 -23.19
CA ALA A 385 17.38 20.17 -22.76
C ALA A 385 17.97 19.74 -21.41
N TYR A 386 17.14 19.33 -20.46
CA TYR A 386 17.58 18.82 -19.15
C TYR A 386 18.42 17.53 -19.29
N ALA A 387 17.94 16.55 -20.03
CA ALA A 387 18.68 15.30 -20.26
C ALA A 387 20.02 15.56 -20.97
N ALA A 388 20.04 16.47 -21.97
CA ALA A 388 21.27 16.83 -22.67
C ALA A 388 22.27 17.57 -21.76
N GLN A 389 21.80 18.39 -20.83
CA GLN A 389 22.66 19.06 -19.86
C GLN A 389 23.23 18.03 -18.88
N LEU A 390 22.41 17.16 -18.33
CA LEU A 390 22.83 16.12 -17.39
C LEU A 390 23.92 15.18 -18.01
N ILE A 391 23.76 14.83 -19.29
CA ILE A 391 24.74 14.03 -20.01
C ILE A 391 26.06 14.78 -20.16
N ARG A 392 26.05 16.09 -20.48
CA ARG A 392 27.28 16.89 -20.55
C ARG A 392 27.96 16.97 -19.19
N ASP A 393 27.22 17.25 -18.16
CA ASP A 393 27.77 17.38 -16.80
C ASP A 393 28.40 16.06 -16.32
N LEU A 394 27.80 14.91 -16.66
CA LEU A 394 28.36 13.58 -16.37
C LEU A 394 29.62 13.32 -17.20
N ALA A 395 29.65 13.71 -18.48
CA ALA A 395 30.82 13.57 -19.37
C ALA A 395 32.01 14.42 -18.88
N ASP A 396 31.76 15.61 -18.35
CA ASP A 396 32.80 16.47 -17.75
C ASP A 396 33.46 15.82 -16.52
N HIS A 397 32.78 14.87 -15.90
CA HIS A 397 33.27 14.05 -14.78
C HIS A 397 33.82 12.67 -15.22
N GLY A 398 33.86 12.41 -16.53
CA GLY A 398 34.44 11.17 -17.10
C GLY A 398 33.45 10.02 -17.24
N PHE A 399 32.14 10.24 -17.01
CA PHE A 399 31.13 9.17 -17.10
C PHE A 399 30.39 9.18 -18.42
N TYR A 400 30.21 7.99 -19.00
CA TYR A 400 29.48 7.82 -20.26
C TYR A 400 28.00 7.67 -20.01
N ALA A 401 27.18 8.66 -20.43
CA ALA A 401 25.74 8.65 -20.31
C ALA A 401 25.07 8.84 -21.68
N ARG A 402 23.88 8.23 -21.85
CA ARG A 402 23.02 8.45 -23.02
C ARG A 402 21.59 8.68 -22.61
N MET A 403 20.85 9.45 -23.40
CA MET A 403 19.41 9.64 -23.17
C MET A 403 18.60 8.52 -23.78
N LYS A 404 17.49 8.19 -23.18
CA LYS A 404 16.47 7.28 -23.71
C LYS A 404 15.14 7.99 -23.79
N GLN A 405 14.60 8.09 -25.01
CA GLN A 405 13.23 8.53 -25.25
C GLN A 405 12.26 7.35 -25.15
N THR A 406 11.12 7.60 -24.57
CA THR A 406 10.09 6.59 -24.38
C THR A 406 8.77 7.04 -24.98
N ASN A 407 8.24 6.26 -25.92
CA ASN A 407 6.95 6.49 -26.58
C ASN A 407 5.92 5.39 -26.29
N LYS A 408 6.27 4.38 -25.51
CA LYS A 408 5.42 3.23 -25.18
C LYS A 408 4.83 3.38 -23.77
N SER A 409 3.70 2.75 -23.51
CA SER A 409 3.11 2.70 -22.19
C SER A 409 4.06 1.99 -21.19
N LYS A 410 3.96 2.33 -19.92
CA LYS A 410 4.75 1.70 -18.84
C LYS A 410 4.61 0.18 -18.85
N VAL A 411 3.38 -0.32 -18.97
CA VAL A 411 3.08 -1.76 -19.09
C VAL A 411 3.83 -2.41 -20.26
N THR A 412 3.77 -1.78 -21.44
CA THR A 412 4.44 -2.30 -22.65
C THR A 412 5.97 -2.32 -22.50
N ARG A 413 6.53 -1.42 -21.69
CA ARG A 413 7.97 -1.37 -21.42
C ARG A 413 8.41 -2.42 -20.41
N PHE A 414 7.60 -2.66 -19.38
CA PHE A 414 7.91 -3.59 -18.30
C PHE A 414 7.69 -5.06 -18.67
N ALA A 415 6.72 -5.35 -19.53
CA ALA A 415 6.34 -6.71 -19.91
C ALA A 415 7.52 -7.60 -20.37
N PRO A 416 8.51 -7.13 -21.17
CA PRO A 416 9.65 -7.96 -21.56
C PRO A 416 10.55 -8.37 -20.39
N PHE A 417 10.78 -7.49 -19.42
CA PHE A 417 11.52 -7.84 -18.19
C PHE A 417 10.76 -8.89 -17.38
N ALA A 418 9.47 -8.68 -17.19
CA ALA A 418 8.62 -9.61 -16.46
C ALA A 418 8.58 -11.01 -17.11
N ALA A 419 8.46 -11.08 -18.45
CA ALA A 419 8.51 -12.34 -19.18
C ALA A 419 9.87 -13.04 -19.07
N THR A 420 10.98 -12.28 -19.03
CA THR A 420 12.33 -12.81 -18.82
C THR A 420 12.50 -13.34 -17.39
N ALA A 421 11.92 -12.68 -16.40
CA ALA A 421 11.88 -13.15 -15.02
C ALA A 421 11.07 -14.45 -14.90
N GLU A 422 9.88 -14.50 -15.52
CA GLU A 422 9.04 -15.71 -15.54
C GLU A 422 9.75 -16.91 -16.19
N ALA A 423 10.61 -16.64 -17.19
CA ALA A 423 11.46 -17.66 -17.80
C ALA A 423 12.66 -18.09 -16.91
N GLY A 424 12.79 -17.55 -15.69
CA GLY A 424 13.88 -17.87 -14.75
C GLY A 424 15.23 -17.28 -15.13
N SER A 425 15.25 -16.25 -16.00
CA SER A 425 16.49 -15.64 -16.50
C SER A 425 16.81 -14.29 -15.86
N VAL A 426 16.26 -14.03 -14.68
CA VAL A 426 16.54 -12.83 -13.87
C VAL A 426 17.04 -13.24 -12.49
N GLU A 427 18.14 -12.62 -12.08
CA GLU A 427 18.72 -12.72 -10.75
C GLU A 427 18.66 -11.37 -10.04
N ILE A 428 18.54 -11.39 -8.72
CA ILE A 428 18.52 -10.19 -7.89
C ILE A 428 19.52 -10.36 -6.75
N VAL A 429 20.44 -9.41 -6.59
CA VAL A 429 21.36 -9.40 -5.46
C VAL A 429 20.61 -9.08 -4.18
N GLU A 430 20.78 -9.93 -3.18
CA GLU A 430 20.14 -9.77 -1.86
C GLU A 430 20.83 -8.68 -1.05
N ALA A 431 20.09 -7.61 -0.70
CA ALA A 431 20.57 -6.47 0.05
C ALA A 431 19.39 -5.73 0.72
N ASP A 432 19.65 -4.68 1.49
CA ASP A 432 18.63 -3.92 2.22
C ASP A 432 17.55 -3.32 1.32
N TRP A 433 17.87 -2.98 0.09
CA TRP A 433 16.93 -2.41 -0.90
C TRP A 433 16.00 -3.46 -1.54
N THR A 434 16.36 -4.74 -1.50
CA THR A 434 15.71 -5.81 -2.28
C THR A 434 14.22 -5.95 -1.95
N LYS A 435 13.87 -5.90 -0.68
CA LYS A 435 12.47 -6.02 -0.23
C LYS A 435 11.57 -4.94 -0.82
N ASP A 436 12.01 -3.69 -0.74
CA ASP A 436 11.23 -2.54 -1.21
C ASP A 436 11.14 -2.51 -2.75
N TYR A 437 12.21 -2.91 -3.42
CA TYR A 437 12.28 -3.05 -4.87
C TYR A 437 11.27 -4.09 -5.38
N LEU A 438 11.35 -5.31 -4.87
CA LEU A 438 10.45 -6.40 -5.25
C LEU A 438 8.99 -6.03 -4.99
N MET A 439 8.72 -5.39 -3.86
CA MET A 439 7.38 -4.97 -3.48
C MET A 439 6.79 -3.95 -4.47
N GLU A 440 7.60 -3.03 -5.01
CA GLU A 440 7.13 -2.07 -6.02
C GLU A 440 6.87 -2.76 -7.36
N LEU A 441 7.77 -3.64 -7.82
CA LEU A 441 7.59 -4.39 -9.05
C LEU A 441 6.34 -5.28 -9.01
N GLU A 442 6.09 -5.93 -7.89
CA GLU A 442 4.91 -6.76 -7.69
C GLU A 442 3.60 -5.98 -7.64
N ARG A 443 3.64 -4.75 -7.09
CA ARG A 443 2.47 -3.87 -7.01
C ARG A 443 2.10 -3.22 -8.33
N PHE A 444 3.04 -3.16 -9.26
CA PHE A 444 2.85 -2.48 -10.53
C PHE A 444 1.71 -3.11 -11.35
N ASP A 445 0.69 -2.31 -11.63
CA ASP A 445 -0.48 -2.68 -12.44
C ASP A 445 -0.71 -1.76 -13.64
N GLY A 446 0.19 -0.78 -13.84
CA GLY A 446 0.10 0.22 -14.89
C GLY A 446 -0.87 1.37 -14.58
N SER A 447 -1.50 1.40 -13.41
CA SER A 447 -2.35 2.51 -12.98
C SER A 447 -1.53 3.70 -12.50
N LYS A 448 -2.13 4.91 -12.58
CA LYS A 448 -1.46 6.15 -12.15
C LYS A 448 -1.37 6.31 -10.62
N ASN A 449 -2.01 5.42 -9.86
CA ASN A 449 -2.12 5.55 -8.40
C ASN A 449 -1.04 4.75 -7.64
N ILE A 450 -0.22 3.99 -8.35
CA ILE A 450 0.84 3.16 -7.78
C ILE A 450 2.19 3.77 -8.16
N LYS A 451 3.10 3.83 -7.19
CA LYS A 451 4.48 4.24 -7.43
C LYS A 451 5.16 3.21 -8.34
N ASP A 452 5.83 3.69 -9.37
CA ASP A 452 6.43 2.88 -10.40
C ASP A 452 7.82 3.37 -10.84
N ASP A 453 8.44 4.20 -10.02
CA ASP A 453 9.73 4.83 -10.29
C ASP A 453 10.84 3.78 -10.52
N GLN A 454 10.87 2.73 -9.67
CA GLN A 454 11.83 1.61 -9.82
C GLN A 454 11.45 0.69 -11.01
N VAL A 455 10.16 0.56 -11.32
CA VAL A 455 9.68 -0.21 -12.50
C VAL A 455 10.13 0.46 -13.79
N ASP A 456 10.04 1.79 -13.87
CA ASP A 456 10.46 2.57 -15.03
C ASP A 456 11.98 2.48 -15.23
N ALA A 457 12.78 2.66 -14.17
CA ALA A 457 14.23 2.48 -14.20
C ALA A 457 14.63 1.03 -14.58
N THR A 458 13.95 0.01 -14.04
CA THR A 458 14.16 -1.40 -14.40
C THR A 458 13.91 -1.66 -15.87
N SER A 459 12.78 -1.16 -16.38
CA SER A 459 12.41 -1.30 -17.79
C SER A 459 13.48 -0.70 -18.70
N ASP A 460 14.01 0.45 -18.32
CA ASP A 460 15.01 1.15 -19.13
C ASP A 460 16.39 0.49 -19.08
N ALA A 461 16.80 -0.04 -17.92
CA ALA A 461 18.02 -0.84 -17.80
C ALA A 461 17.92 -2.13 -18.64
N PHE A 462 16.82 -2.86 -18.51
CA PHE A 462 16.58 -4.08 -19.26
C PHE A 462 16.58 -3.85 -20.78
N HIS A 463 15.90 -2.83 -21.26
CA HIS A 463 15.89 -2.49 -22.67
C HIS A 463 17.26 -2.09 -23.20
N ALA A 464 18.07 -1.35 -22.42
CA ALA A 464 19.41 -0.97 -22.82
C ALA A 464 20.33 -2.19 -22.99
N LEU A 465 20.15 -3.21 -22.12
CA LEU A 465 20.91 -4.47 -22.19
C LEU A 465 20.38 -5.44 -23.26
N SER A 466 19.11 -5.33 -23.64
CA SER A 466 18.47 -6.22 -24.61
C SER A 466 18.59 -5.74 -26.05
N SER A 467 18.71 -4.42 -26.29
CA SER A 467 18.65 -3.80 -27.62
C SER A 467 19.90 -3.94 -28.48
N GLU A 468 21.01 -4.32 -27.86
CA GLU A 468 22.25 -4.58 -28.61
C GLU A 468 22.35 -6.08 -28.88
N GLN A 469 22.23 -6.47 -30.15
CA GLN A 469 22.53 -7.83 -30.57
C GLN A 469 23.98 -8.15 -30.23
N TYR A 470 24.21 -9.13 -29.36
CA TYR A 470 25.48 -9.78 -29.22
C TYR A 470 25.74 -10.53 -30.52
N LEU A 471 26.53 -9.92 -31.42
CA LEU A 471 27.20 -10.67 -32.48
C LEU A 471 28.35 -11.40 -31.76
N PRO A 472 28.32 -12.73 -31.65
CA PRO A 472 29.48 -13.45 -31.17
C PRO A 472 30.66 -13.05 -32.08
N ASP A 473 31.84 -12.81 -31.49
CA ASP A 473 33.08 -12.64 -32.24
C ASP A 473 33.31 -13.90 -33.07
N PHE A 474 32.75 -13.90 -34.29
CA PHE A 474 33.18 -14.81 -35.31
C PHE A 474 34.55 -14.34 -35.73
N THR A 475 35.60 -14.82 -35.06
CA THR A 475 36.93 -14.89 -35.66
C THR A 475 36.78 -15.78 -36.89
N VAL A 476 36.53 -15.13 -38.03
CA VAL A 476 36.65 -15.79 -39.32
C VAL A 476 38.11 -16.28 -39.37
N PRO A 477 38.37 -17.59 -39.41
CA PRO A 477 39.72 -18.06 -39.55
C PRO A 477 40.25 -17.44 -40.89
N VAL A 478 41.28 -16.60 -40.78
CA VAL A 478 41.96 -16.08 -41.94
C VAL A 478 42.51 -17.31 -42.68
N MET A 479 41.81 -17.73 -43.74
CA MET A 479 42.38 -18.69 -44.67
C MET A 479 43.54 -17.97 -45.32
N THR A 480 44.76 -18.29 -44.85
CA THR A 480 46.00 -17.96 -45.56
C THR A 480 45.82 -18.52 -46.96
N GLN A 481 45.72 -17.63 -47.96
CA GLN A 481 45.70 -18.01 -49.33
C GLN A 481 46.95 -18.86 -49.62
N ALA A 482 46.73 -20.16 -49.85
CA ALA A 482 47.75 -21.00 -50.43
C ALA A 482 48.15 -20.38 -51.76
N ASN A 483 49.44 -20.07 -51.93
CA ASN A 483 49.97 -19.50 -53.11
C ASN A 483 49.74 -20.45 -54.32
N PRO A 484 48.91 -20.07 -55.36
CA PRO A 484 48.53 -20.95 -56.42
C PRO A 484 49.63 -21.25 -57.43
N PHE A 485 50.90 -20.77 -57.22
CA PHE A 485 52.02 -20.94 -58.15
C PHE A 485 53.07 -21.90 -57.64
N ALA A 486 52.87 -22.79 -56.72
CA ALA A 486 53.85 -23.76 -56.21
C ALA A 486 53.86 -25.10 -56.95
N PHE A 487 53.41 -25.18 -58.19
CA PHE A 487 53.53 -26.34 -59.08
C PHE A 487 54.14 -25.89 -60.43
N TYR A 488 55.46 -25.63 -60.45
CA TYR A 488 56.34 -25.76 -61.64
C TYR A 488 57.75 -25.58 -61.18
N ARG A 489 58.38 -26.70 -60.72
CA ARG A 489 59.74 -27.10 -60.99
C ARG A 489 59.93 -28.55 -60.54
#